data_87f46a43aadc5503a0eb69bb7244d53f
#
_entry.id   87f46a43aadc5503a0eb69bb7244d53f
#
_cell.length_a   1.000
_cell.length_b   1.000
_cell.length_c   1.000
_cell.angle_alpha   90.00
_cell.angle_beta   90.00
_cell.angle_gamma   90.00
#
_symmetry.space_group_name_H-M   'P 1'
#
loop_
_entity.id
_entity.type
_entity.pdbx_description
1 polymer ?
#
loop_
_entity_poly.entity_id
_entity_poly.type
_entity_poly.pdbx_seq_one_letter_code
_entity_poly.pdbx_strand_id
1 'polypeptide(L)'
;PKSFVINKGEEKLDFNQLSDGEKSYMALIFDIVRKMAMTHPSLENPLNGDGIVLIDEVDLHLHPSWQREVIDKLKQLLPNCQFFISTHSPHVVSSVNLKTGDKLILITNGEAIEFMGNSYGRESNIVLADIFKMDSLRNPIVQCHIDKIWACLKNKDYESEEFNTELSWLKDNVDSADSIFIQINLQIAMIKKGL
;
A
#
# COMPACT_ATOMS: atom_id res chain seq x y z
N PRO A 1 -15.54 16.84 -32.98
CA PRO A 1 -14.49 16.73 -31.98
C PRO A 1 -13.90 15.33 -32.07
N LYS A 2 -12.57 15.25 -32.18
CA LYS A 2 -11.87 13.96 -32.16
C LYS A 2 -11.95 13.44 -30.72
N SER A 3 -12.71 12.36 -30.48
CA SER A 3 -12.74 11.70 -29.17
C SER A 3 -11.52 10.78 -29.06
N PHE A 4 -10.92 10.75 -27.86
CA PHE A 4 -9.90 9.76 -27.52
C PHE A 4 -10.59 8.43 -27.28
N VAL A 5 -10.27 7.43 -28.09
CA VAL A 5 -10.79 6.07 -27.97
C VAL A 5 -9.69 5.17 -27.45
N ILE A 6 -9.97 4.43 -26.39
CA ILE A 6 -9.05 3.50 -25.74
C ILE A 6 -9.55 2.08 -25.98
N ASN A 7 -8.65 1.20 -26.42
CA ASN A 7 -8.94 -0.21 -26.57
C ASN A 7 -8.64 -0.92 -25.23
N LYS A 8 -9.69 -1.48 -24.60
CA LYS A 8 -9.58 -2.29 -23.37
C LYS A 8 -9.99 -3.73 -23.69
N GLY A 9 -9.03 -4.55 -24.06
CA GLY A 9 -9.30 -5.87 -24.65
C GLY A 9 -10.03 -5.72 -26.00
N GLU A 10 -11.23 -6.28 -26.10
CA GLU A 10 -12.07 -6.18 -27.31
C GLU A 10 -12.98 -4.95 -27.32
N GLU A 11 -13.10 -4.24 -26.21
CA GLU A 11 -13.97 -3.08 -26.07
C GLU A 11 -13.25 -1.78 -26.45
N LYS A 12 -13.99 -0.90 -27.15
CA LYS A 12 -13.57 0.46 -27.45
C LYS A 12 -14.31 1.42 -26.54
N LEU A 13 -13.58 2.09 -25.66
CA LEU A 13 -14.12 3.04 -24.69
C LEU A 13 -13.72 4.47 -25.09
N ASP A 14 -14.66 5.40 -24.97
CA ASP A 14 -14.35 6.83 -24.95
C ASP A 14 -13.68 7.19 -23.63
N PHE A 15 -12.75 8.16 -23.64
CA PHE A 15 -12.06 8.62 -22.44
C PHE A 15 -13.01 9.00 -21.29
N ASN A 16 -14.20 9.53 -21.62
CA ASN A 16 -15.19 9.90 -20.61
C ASN A 16 -15.85 8.71 -19.90
N GLN A 17 -15.77 7.51 -20.51
CA GLN A 17 -16.32 6.27 -19.96
C GLN A 17 -15.36 5.57 -18.96
N LEU A 18 -14.13 6.07 -18.85
CA LEU A 18 -13.16 5.57 -17.88
C LEU A 18 -13.51 6.00 -16.47
N SER A 19 -13.12 5.18 -15.50
CA SER A 19 -13.13 5.55 -14.08
C SER A 19 -12.16 6.71 -13.81
N ASP A 20 -12.34 7.43 -12.72
CA ASP A 20 -11.47 8.56 -12.39
C ASP A 20 -10.01 8.12 -12.16
N GLY A 21 -9.80 6.92 -11.60
CA GLY A 21 -8.47 6.33 -11.47
C GLY A 21 -7.81 6.05 -12.83
N GLU A 22 -8.57 5.48 -13.79
CA GLU A 22 -8.09 5.26 -15.16
C GLU A 22 -7.75 6.57 -15.86
N LYS A 23 -8.60 7.59 -15.70
CA LYS A 23 -8.34 8.93 -16.26
C LYS A 23 -7.07 9.54 -15.69
N SER A 24 -6.88 9.48 -14.36
CA SER A 24 -5.70 10.01 -13.67
C SER A 24 -4.42 9.33 -14.13
N TYR A 25 -4.45 7.99 -14.22
CA TYR A 25 -3.30 7.21 -14.71
C TYR A 25 -2.96 7.55 -16.18
N MET A 26 -3.96 7.61 -17.04
CA MET A 26 -3.75 7.99 -18.44
C MET A 26 -3.22 9.42 -18.57
N ALA A 27 -3.72 10.36 -17.75
CA ALA A 27 -3.23 11.73 -17.75
C ALA A 27 -1.75 11.81 -17.36
N LEU A 28 -1.33 11.05 -16.32
CA LEU A 28 0.07 10.93 -15.92
C LEU A 28 0.94 10.41 -17.07
N ILE A 29 0.53 9.30 -17.70
CA ILE A 29 1.28 8.70 -18.82
C ILE A 29 1.35 9.66 -20.01
N PHE A 30 0.24 10.30 -20.38
CA PHE A 30 0.24 11.26 -21.50
C PHE A 30 1.12 12.48 -21.23
N ASP A 31 1.15 13.00 -20.01
CA ASP A 31 2.01 14.14 -19.66
C ASP A 31 3.49 13.75 -19.75
N ILE A 32 3.87 12.57 -19.26
CA ILE A 32 5.24 12.05 -19.34
C ILE A 32 5.62 11.84 -20.82
N VAL A 33 4.80 11.13 -21.59
CA VAL A 33 5.06 10.85 -23.01
C VAL A 33 5.21 12.14 -23.82
N ARG A 34 4.31 13.11 -23.56
CA ARG A 34 4.38 14.43 -24.20
C ARG A 34 5.68 15.15 -23.87
N LYS A 35 6.10 15.15 -22.61
CA LYS A 35 7.36 15.78 -22.18
C LYS A 35 8.56 15.10 -22.84
N MET A 36 8.60 13.77 -22.87
CA MET A 36 9.67 13.02 -23.53
C MET A 36 9.74 13.34 -25.04
N ALA A 37 8.60 13.42 -25.73
CA ALA A 37 8.55 13.79 -27.14
C ALA A 37 9.05 15.23 -27.40
N MET A 38 8.81 16.16 -26.46
CA MET A 38 9.28 17.54 -26.59
C MET A 38 10.76 17.69 -26.28
N THR A 39 11.32 16.90 -25.36
CA THR A 39 12.73 16.98 -24.95
C THR A 39 13.66 16.17 -25.85
N HIS A 40 13.14 15.15 -26.51
CA HIS A 40 13.92 14.25 -27.38
C HIS A 40 13.37 14.17 -28.83
N PRO A 41 13.18 15.31 -29.51
CA PRO A 41 12.53 15.34 -30.84
C PRO A 41 13.37 14.68 -31.93
N SER A 42 14.68 14.47 -31.70
CA SER A 42 15.59 13.85 -32.68
C SER A 42 15.67 12.32 -32.57
N LEU A 43 15.10 11.74 -31.51
CA LEU A 43 15.07 10.28 -31.35
C LEU A 43 13.92 9.68 -32.17
N GLU A 44 14.16 8.55 -32.81
CA GLU A 44 13.12 7.78 -33.50
C GLU A 44 11.99 7.37 -32.52
N ASN A 45 12.38 6.94 -31.33
CA ASN A 45 11.44 6.75 -30.23
C ASN A 45 11.85 7.65 -29.04
N PRO A 46 11.15 8.76 -28.81
CA PRO A 46 11.45 9.69 -27.71
C PRO A 46 11.41 9.05 -26.31
N LEU A 47 10.70 7.93 -26.12
CA LEU A 47 10.63 7.23 -24.85
C LEU A 47 11.94 6.51 -24.47
N ASN A 48 12.84 6.34 -25.43
CA ASN A 48 14.20 5.83 -25.17
C ASN A 48 15.18 6.94 -24.75
N GLY A 49 14.72 8.18 -24.63
CA GLY A 49 15.51 9.28 -24.11
C GLY A 49 15.84 9.10 -22.63
N ASP A 50 16.95 9.69 -22.20
CA ASP A 50 17.33 9.76 -20.79
C ASP A 50 16.64 10.94 -20.08
N GLY A 51 16.48 10.83 -18.76
CA GLY A 51 15.88 11.89 -17.98
C GLY A 51 15.69 11.54 -16.53
N ILE A 52 15.27 12.55 -15.77
CA ILE A 52 14.85 12.39 -14.37
C ILE A 52 13.37 12.71 -14.30
N VAL A 53 12.60 11.76 -13.77
CA VAL A 53 11.15 11.86 -13.62
C VAL A 53 10.80 11.90 -12.13
N LEU A 54 10.17 12.99 -11.71
CA LEU A 54 9.68 13.16 -10.34
C LEU A 54 8.15 12.98 -10.35
N ILE A 55 7.66 12.06 -9.53
CA ILE A 55 6.23 11.78 -9.38
C ILE A 55 5.89 11.85 -7.90
N ASP A 56 5.01 12.76 -7.54
CA ASP A 56 4.48 12.84 -6.20
C ASP A 56 3.19 12.02 -6.10
N GLU A 57 3.04 11.24 -5.02
CA GLU A 57 1.86 10.40 -4.74
C GLU A 57 1.43 9.53 -5.94
N VAL A 58 2.34 8.69 -6.45
CA VAL A 58 2.09 7.85 -7.63
C VAL A 58 0.87 6.93 -7.49
N ASP A 59 0.48 6.62 -6.26
CA ASP A 59 -0.68 5.78 -5.91
C ASP A 59 -2.01 6.52 -5.93
N LEU A 60 -2.00 7.86 -6.04
CA LEU A 60 -3.21 8.67 -5.97
C LEU A 60 -4.22 8.25 -7.03
N HIS A 61 -5.44 7.93 -6.59
CA HIS A 61 -6.55 7.45 -7.41
C HIS A 61 -6.33 6.11 -8.13
N LEU A 62 -5.20 5.42 -7.94
CA LEU A 62 -4.98 4.11 -8.54
C LEU A 62 -5.67 3.00 -7.75
N HIS A 63 -6.31 2.08 -8.48
CA HIS A 63 -6.78 0.84 -7.87
C HIS A 63 -5.61 0.03 -7.29
N PRO A 64 -5.76 -0.66 -6.13
CA PRO A 64 -4.68 -1.41 -5.49
C PRO A 64 -3.92 -2.40 -6.40
N SER A 65 -4.60 -3.01 -7.38
CA SER A 65 -3.95 -3.87 -8.36
C SER A 65 -2.95 -3.12 -9.24
N TRP A 66 -3.27 -1.89 -9.64
CA TRP A 66 -2.39 -1.05 -10.46
C TRP A 66 -1.25 -0.44 -9.66
N GLN A 67 -1.48 -0.14 -8.37
CA GLN A 67 -0.41 0.31 -7.47
C GLN A 67 0.73 -0.71 -7.38
N ARG A 68 0.45 -2.01 -7.53
CA ARG A 68 1.46 -3.08 -7.53
C ARG A 68 2.29 -3.12 -8.82
N GLU A 69 1.78 -2.59 -9.91
CA GLU A 69 2.40 -2.68 -11.23
C GLU A 69 2.98 -1.36 -11.72
N VAL A 70 2.60 -0.23 -11.11
CA VAL A 70 2.91 1.11 -11.62
C VAL A 70 4.41 1.34 -11.79
N ILE A 71 5.24 0.91 -10.83
CA ILE A 71 6.70 1.07 -10.88
C ILE A 71 7.29 0.31 -12.08
N ASP A 72 6.92 -0.96 -12.23
CA ASP A 72 7.42 -1.78 -13.34
C ASP A 72 6.95 -1.26 -14.69
N LYS A 73 5.71 -0.78 -14.79
CA LYS A 73 5.17 -0.18 -16.02
C LYS A 73 5.90 1.11 -16.39
N LEU A 74 6.19 1.97 -15.42
CA LEU A 74 6.96 3.20 -15.65
C LEU A 74 8.38 2.89 -16.13
N LYS A 75 9.06 1.92 -15.54
CA LYS A 75 10.40 1.48 -15.95
C LYS A 75 10.41 0.85 -17.34
N GLN A 76 9.36 0.08 -17.68
CA GLN A 76 9.21 -0.47 -19.03
C GLN A 76 8.96 0.61 -20.07
N LEU A 77 8.17 1.63 -19.71
CA LEU A 77 7.84 2.74 -20.61
C LEU A 77 9.06 3.63 -20.88
N LEU A 78 9.88 3.88 -19.86
CA LEU A 78 11.01 4.81 -19.88
C LEU A 78 12.27 4.13 -19.33
N PRO A 79 12.88 3.21 -20.10
CA PRO A 79 13.96 2.34 -19.59
C PRO A 79 15.25 3.07 -19.22
N ASN A 80 15.47 4.28 -19.77
CA ASN A 80 16.66 5.08 -19.56
C ASN A 80 16.44 6.25 -18.58
N CYS A 81 15.28 6.34 -17.95
CA CYS A 81 14.98 7.39 -16.98
C CYS A 81 15.24 6.95 -15.55
N GLN A 82 15.71 7.89 -14.74
CA GLN A 82 15.74 7.76 -13.29
C GLN A 82 14.44 8.31 -12.71
N PHE A 83 13.81 7.55 -11.78
CA PHE A 83 12.58 7.95 -11.13
C PHE A 83 12.82 8.33 -9.66
N PHE A 84 12.20 9.43 -9.24
CA PHE A 84 12.00 9.78 -7.83
C PHE A 84 10.50 9.80 -7.58
N ILE A 85 10.01 8.90 -6.76
CA ILE A 85 8.58 8.67 -6.58
C ILE A 85 8.25 8.74 -5.10
N SER A 86 7.27 9.56 -4.73
CA SER A 86 6.68 9.50 -3.40
C SER A 86 5.43 8.62 -3.40
N THR A 87 5.15 7.96 -2.29
CA THR A 87 3.96 7.14 -2.10
C THR A 87 3.65 6.92 -0.62
N HIS A 88 2.38 6.80 -0.30
CA HIS A 88 1.86 6.32 0.98
C HIS A 88 1.26 4.91 0.88
N SER A 89 1.37 4.26 -0.29
CA SER A 89 0.79 2.94 -0.52
C SER A 89 1.72 1.79 -0.15
N PRO A 90 1.28 0.87 0.72
CA PRO A 90 2.02 -0.36 0.99
C PRO A 90 2.12 -1.26 -0.26
N HIS A 91 1.18 -1.15 -1.20
CA HIS A 91 1.21 -1.90 -2.45
C HIS A 91 2.33 -1.43 -3.38
N VAL A 92 2.55 -0.11 -3.49
CA VAL A 92 3.68 0.44 -4.26
C VAL A 92 5.00 0.05 -3.59
N VAL A 93 5.11 0.21 -2.26
CA VAL A 93 6.33 -0.15 -1.52
C VAL A 93 6.66 -1.64 -1.66
N SER A 94 5.65 -2.52 -1.65
CA SER A 94 5.85 -3.97 -1.84
C SER A 94 6.25 -4.37 -3.26
N SER A 95 6.14 -3.48 -4.24
CA SER A 95 6.58 -3.71 -5.63
C SER A 95 8.03 -3.26 -5.90
N VAL A 96 8.65 -2.52 -4.96
CA VAL A 96 10.02 -2.02 -5.12
C VAL A 96 11.03 -3.14 -4.88
N ASN A 97 11.82 -3.48 -5.91
CA ASN A 97 12.83 -4.52 -5.83
C ASN A 97 14.24 -3.94 -5.59
N LEU A 98 14.66 -3.91 -4.33
CA LEU A 98 15.96 -3.37 -3.94
C LEU A 98 17.16 -4.14 -4.51
N LYS A 99 16.95 -5.37 -5.00
CA LYS A 99 18.01 -6.17 -5.64
C LYS A 99 18.31 -5.72 -7.07
N THR A 100 17.43 -4.96 -7.69
CA THR A 100 17.59 -4.42 -9.06
C THR A 100 18.17 -3.02 -9.08
N GLY A 101 18.65 -2.52 -7.94
CA GLY A 101 19.25 -1.20 -7.81
C GLY A 101 18.27 -0.10 -7.39
N ASP A 102 17.02 -0.44 -7.13
CA ASP A 102 16.06 0.50 -6.55
C ASP A 102 16.42 0.82 -5.10
N LYS A 103 16.02 2.00 -4.66
CA LYS A 103 16.18 2.43 -3.28
C LYS A 103 14.83 2.81 -2.68
N LEU A 104 14.64 2.42 -1.44
CA LEU A 104 13.50 2.85 -0.63
C LEU A 104 14.00 3.79 0.46
N ILE A 105 13.50 5.01 0.45
CA ILE A 105 13.88 6.04 1.41
C ILE A 105 12.65 6.38 2.25
N LEU A 106 12.79 6.22 3.55
CA LEU A 106 11.76 6.61 4.53
C LEU A 106 12.01 8.04 4.97
N ILE A 107 10.97 8.86 4.96
CA ILE A 107 11.02 10.22 5.49
C ILE A 107 10.26 10.22 6.82
N THR A 108 10.99 10.42 7.91
CA THR A 108 10.42 10.43 9.26
C THR A 108 10.97 11.64 10.02
N ASN A 109 10.08 12.47 10.57
CA ASN A 109 10.45 13.69 11.30
C ASN A 109 11.40 14.63 10.54
N GLY A 110 11.28 14.68 9.21
CA GLY A 110 12.14 15.51 8.35
C GLY A 110 13.49 14.91 8.02
N GLU A 111 13.79 13.70 8.48
CA GLU A 111 15.00 12.94 8.15
C GLU A 111 14.73 11.89 7.07
N ALA A 112 15.66 11.74 6.14
CA ALA A 112 15.63 10.73 5.08
C ALA A 112 16.52 9.55 5.48
N ILE A 113 15.93 8.37 5.62
CA ILE A 113 16.61 7.14 6.06
C ILE A 113 16.45 6.07 4.95
N GLU A 114 17.56 5.55 4.44
CA GLU A 114 17.52 4.45 3.47
C GLU A 114 17.10 3.15 4.17
N PHE A 115 16.07 2.50 3.64
CA PHE A 115 15.60 1.21 4.15
C PHE A 115 16.49 0.08 3.62
N MET A 116 17.16 -0.61 4.52
CA MET A 116 18.12 -1.68 4.20
C MET A 116 17.52 -3.09 4.18
N GLY A 117 16.20 -3.20 4.35
CA GLY A 117 15.49 -4.49 4.36
C GLY A 117 15.07 -4.95 2.96
N ASN A 118 14.21 -5.96 2.89
CA ASN A 118 13.54 -6.37 1.66
C ASN A 118 12.07 -5.98 1.72
N SER A 119 11.60 -5.18 0.76
CA SER A 119 10.19 -4.78 0.62
C SER A 119 9.45 -5.61 -0.43
N TYR A 120 10.16 -6.12 -1.42
CA TYR A 120 9.58 -6.78 -2.58
C TYR A 120 8.79 -8.04 -2.22
N GLY A 121 7.54 -8.10 -2.67
CA GLY A 121 6.63 -9.23 -2.45
C GLY A 121 6.09 -9.37 -1.03
N ARG A 122 6.33 -8.40 -0.14
CA ARG A 122 5.75 -8.43 1.21
C ARG A 122 4.24 -8.17 1.18
N GLU A 123 3.53 -8.79 2.09
CA GLU A 123 2.13 -8.49 2.33
C GLU A 123 1.96 -7.06 2.85
N SER A 124 0.86 -6.41 2.45
CA SER A 124 0.59 -5.00 2.81
C SER A 124 0.59 -4.76 4.32
N ASN A 125 0.07 -5.70 5.11
CA ASN A 125 0.06 -5.61 6.57
C ASN A 125 1.47 -5.58 7.16
N ILE A 126 2.39 -6.38 6.61
CA ILE A 126 3.79 -6.41 7.02
C ILE A 126 4.49 -5.11 6.64
N VAL A 127 4.21 -4.57 5.46
CA VAL A 127 4.74 -3.27 5.02
C VAL A 127 4.27 -2.15 5.95
N LEU A 128 2.98 -2.13 6.30
CA LEU A 128 2.40 -1.13 7.20
C LEU A 128 3.02 -1.20 8.60
N ALA A 129 3.19 -2.39 9.16
CA ALA A 129 3.79 -2.56 10.48
C ALA A 129 5.31 -2.28 10.50
N ASP A 130 6.07 -2.90 9.57
CA ASP A 130 7.53 -2.88 9.62
C ASP A 130 8.15 -1.63 8.99
N ILE A 131 7.58 -1.14 7.88
CA ILE A 131 8.14 -0.03 7.11
C ILE A 131 7.47 1.28 7.50
N PHE A 132 6.13 1.34 7.51
CA PHE A 132 5.39 2.53 7.91
C PHE A 132 5.31 2.72 9.43
N LYS A 133 5.75 1.71 10.22
CA LYS A 133 5.77 1.76 11.70
C LYS A 133 4.40 2.05 12.31
N MET A 134 3.35 1.49 11.72
CA MET A 134 2.01 1.59 12.29
C MET A 134 1.87 0.66 13.49
N ASP A 135 1.53 1.22 14.66
CA ASP A 135 1.38 0.46 15.91
C ASP A 135 0.19 -0.51 15.86
N SER A 136 -0.86 -0.14 15.14
CA SER A 136 -2.03 -0.98 14.92
C SER A 136 -2.60 -0.77 13.52
N LEU A 137 -3.08 -1.86 12.92
CA LEU A 137 -3.80 -1.86 11.62
C LEU A 137 -5.31 -1.85 11.81
N ARG A 138 -5.79 -1.86 13.05
CA ARG A 138 -7.22 -1.88 13.41
C ARG A 138 -7.73 -0.47 13.68
N ASN A 139 -9.05 -0.33 13.63
CA ASN A 139 -9.71 0.88 14.12
C ASN A 139 -9.28 1.15 15.58
N PRO A 140 -8.90 2.39 15.94
CA PRO A 140 -8.39 2.71 17.28
C PRO A 140 -9.36 2.34 18.42
N ILE A 141 -10.68 2.45 18.19
CA ILE A 141 -11.69 2.06 19.19
C ILE A 141 -11.64 0.56 19.44
N VAL A 142 -11.64 -0.24 18.36
CA VAL A 142 -11.53 -1.71 18.44
C VAL A 142 -10.22 -2.11 19.13
N GLN A 143 -9.12 -1.45 18.76
CA GLN A 143 -7.81 -1.72 19.36
C GLN A 143 -7.81 -1.43 20.87
N CYS A 144 -8.44 -0.34 21.32
CA CYS A 144 -8.55 -0.02 22.75
C CYS A 144 -9.26 -1.13 23.54
N HIS A 145 -10.36 -1.69 23.01
CA HIS A 145 -11.05 -2.82 23.67
C HIS A 145 -10.19 -4.09 23.69
N ILE A 146 -9.46 -4.35 22.60
CA ILE A 146 -8.52 -5.46 22.52
C ILE A 146 -7.40 -5.31 23.55
N ASP A 147 -6.82 -4.12 23.71
CA ASP A 147 -5.73 -3.84 24.64
C ASP A 147 -6.17 -4.07 26.11
N LYS A 148 -7.39 -3.70 26.45
CA LYS A 148 -7.95 -3.97 27.79
C LYS A 148 -8.13 -5.48 28.02
N ILE A 149 -8.65 -6.22 27.02
CA ILE A 149 -8.74 -7.68 27.09
C ILE A 149 -7.35 -8.30 27.33
N TRP A 150 -6.33 -7.85 26.58
CA TRP A 150 -4.96 -8.34 26.78
C TRP A 150 -4.39 -7.97 28.13
N ALA A 151 -4.72 -6.80 28.67
CA ALA A 151 -4.33 -6.40 30.02
C ALA A 151 -4.93 -7.34 31.09
N CYS A 152 -6.22 -7.67 31.00
CA CYS A 152 -6.88 -8.65 31.86
C CYS A 152 -6.22 -10.04 31.74
N LEU A 153 -5.96 -10.52 30.53
CA LEU A 153 -5.32 -11.81 30.28
C LEU A 153 -3.89 -11.88 30.84
N LYS A 154 -3.11 -10.80 30.71
CA LYS A 154 -1.77 -10.70 31.31
C LYS A 154 -1.79 -10.83 32.84
N ASN A 155 -2.83 -10.31 33.47
CA ASN A 155 -3.04 -10.41 34.91
C ASN A 155 -3.74 -11.72 35.34
N LYS A 156 -4.02 -12.62 34.37
CA LYS A 156 -4.77 -13.88 34.56
C LYS A 156 -6.21 -13.67 35.03
N ASP A 157 -6.77 -12.49 34.79
CA ASP A 157 -8.08 -12.05 35.26
C ASP A 157 -9.15 -12.17 34.16
N TYR A 158 -9.24 -13.38 33.54
CA TYR A 158 -10.13 -13.67 32.42
C TYR A 158 -11.58 -13.97 32.82
N GLU A 159 -11.92 -13.94 34.12
CA GLU A 159 -13.27 -14.11 34.65
C GLU A 159 -13.85 -12.81 35.23
N SER A 160 -13.11 -11.70 35.18
CA SER A 160 -13.54 -10.42 35.70
C SER A 160 -14.72 -9.84 34.93
N GLU A 161 -15.45 -8.95 35.60
CA GLU A 161 -16.54 -8.19 34.97
C GLU A 161 -16.03 -7.31 33.82
N GLU A 162 -14.85 -6.71 34.02
CA GLU A 162 -14.19 -5.90 32.99
C GLU A 162 -13.88 -6.74 31.75
N PHE A 163 -13.24 -7.91 31.91
CA PHE A 163 -12.95 -8.81 30.81
C PHE A 163 -14.21 -9.22 30.04
N ASN A 164 -15.27 -9.61 30.77
CA ASN A 164 -16.52 -10.05 30.15
C ASN A 164 -17.23 -8.90 29.40
N THR A 165 -17.17 -7.69 29.93
CA THR A 165 -17.75 -6.49 29.31
C THR A 165 -17.03 -6.17 27.99
N GLU A 166 -15.69 -6.12 28.02
CA GLU A 166 -14.87 -5.83 26.86
C GLU A 166 -15.01 -6.93 25.78
N LEU A 167 -15.05 -8.19 26.18
CA LEU A 167 -15.25 -9.31 25.27
C LEU A 167 -16.65 -9.33 24.64
N SER A 168 -17.69 -8.97 25.40
CA SER A 168 -19.05 -8.84 24.88
C SER A 168 -19.10 -7.73 23.83
N TRP A 169 -18.55 -6.56 24.14
CA TRP A 169 -18.47 -5.46 23.18
C TRP A 169 -17.76 -5.88 21.90
N LEU A 170 -16.64 -6.61 22.01
CA LEU A 170 -15.88 -7.07 20.86
C LEU A 170 -16.71 -8.04 19.99
N LYS A 171 -17.47 -8.96 20.62
CA LYS A 171 -18.36 -9.90 19.91
C LYS A 171 -19.50 -9.20 19.17
N ASP A 172 -20.00 -8.10 19.70
CA ASP A 172 -21.11 -7.34 19.14
C ASP A 172 -20.65 -6.44 17.96
N ASN A 173 -19.36 -6.07 17.90
CA ASN A 173 -18.85 -5.08 16.95
C ASN A 173 -17.85 -5.63 15.93
N VAL A 174 -17.30 -6.83 16.15
CA VAL A 174 -16.26 -7.43 15.28
C VAL A 174 -16.78 -8.78 14.76
N ASP A 175 -16.49 -9.06 13.47
CA ASP A 175 -16.88 -10.31 12.85
C ASP A 175 -16.37 -11.52 13.66
N SER A 176 -17.26 -12.48 13.91
CA SER A 176 -16.95 -13.70 14.67
C SER A 176 -15.85 -14.57 14.07
N ALA A 177 -15.58 -14.43 12.76
CA ALA A 177 -14.48 -15.09 12.06
C ALA A 177 -13.13 -14.39 12.24
N ASP A 178 -13.08 -13.22 12.90
CA ASP A 178 -11.82 -12.52 13.12
C ASP A 178 -10.86 -13.35 13.99
N SER A 179 -9.61 -13.40 13.57
CA SER A 179 -8.54 -14.17 14.22
C SER A 179 -8.29 -13.76 15.69
N ILE A 180 -8.72 -12.58 16.09
CA ILE A 180 -8.57 -12.10 17.49
C ILE A 180 -9.29 -13.02 18.48
N PHE A 181 -10.47 -13.55 18.11
CA PHE A 181 -11.21 -14.47 18.99
C PHE A 181 -10.46 -15.79 19.19
N ILE A 182 -9.78 -16.28 18.15
CA ILE A 182 -8.92 -17.47 18.26
C ILE A 182 -7.75 -17.19 19.20
N GLN A 183 -7.10 -16.03 19.07
CA GLN A 183 -5.97 -15.65 19.92
C GLN A 183 -6.37 -15.50 21.38
N ILE A 184 -7.50 -14.85 21.67
CA ILE A 184 -8.04 -14.70 23.03
C ILE A 184 -8.32 -16.09 23.64
N ASN A 185 -9.00 -16.98 22.90
CA ASN A 185 -9.34 -18.32 23.40
C ASN A 185 -8.08 -19.18 23.64
N LEU A 186 -7.09 -19.08 22.78
CA LEU A 186 -5.80 -19.77 22.96
C LEU A 186 -5.09 -19.29 24.23
N GLN A 187 -5.05 -17.97 24.47
CA GLN A 187 -4.43 -17.41 25.65
C GLN A 187 -5.14 -17.85 26.95
N ILE A 188 -6.48 -17.85 26.95
CA ILE A 188 -7.26 -18.39 28.09
C ILE A 188 -6.92 -19.86 28.33
N ALA A 189 -6.84 -20.67 27.26
CA ALA A 189 -6.50 -22.07 27.40
C ALA A 189 -5.08 -22.31 27.95
N MET A 190 -4.11 -21.47 27.57
CA MET A 190 -2.75 -21.49 28.11
C MET A 190 -2.73 -21.14 29.60
N ILE A 191 -3.43 -20.08 30.00
CA ILE A 191 -3.53 -19.67 31.43
C ILE A 191 -4.15 -20.78 32.27
N LYS A 192 -5.22 -21.44 31.78
CA LYS A 192 -5.86 -22.56 32.48
C LYS A 192 -4.96 -23.78 32.66
N LYS A 193 -4.00 -23.97 31.76
CA LYS A 193 -3.00 -25.06 31.82
C LYS A 193 -1.75 -24.68 32.62
N GLY A 194 -1.67 -23.46 33.14
CA GLY A 194 -0.52 -22.97 33.89
C GLY A 194 0.73 -22.68 33.06
N LEU A 195 0.55 -22.49 31.73
CA LEU A 195 1.59 -22.16 30.75
C LEU A 195 1.72 -20.65 30.62
#